data_06a6ef5378391fd679109cf1f2132430
#
_entry.id   06a6ef5378391fd679109cf1f2132430
#
_cell.length_a   1.000
_cell.length_b   1.000
_cell.length_c   1.000
_cell.angle_alpha   90.00
_cell.angle_beta   90.00
_cell.angle_gamma   90.00
#
_symmetry.space_group_name_H-M   'P 1'
#
loop_
_entity.id
_entity.type
_entity.pdbx_description
1 polymer ?
#
loop_
_entity_poly.entity_id
_entity_poly.type
_entity_poly.pdbx_seq_one_letter_code
_entity_poly.pdbx_strand_id
1 'polypeptide(L)'
;MISSERLDLVPLDAEALSLVVVGDVPGLERALGVVVPPEWPATVPARLRLDQLAEDPAELPWLVRAMVDRDERRIVGVTGFHGRPDDRGRAEVGYEVLPGARRRGYAREAVLALADWANASGAALTCVASVAPTNEASLSLVRSLGFRQVGERLDPVDGVELVFERGLPFSLDP
;
A
#
# COMPACT_ATOMS: atom_id res chain seq x y z
N MET A 1 -0.29 12.57 5.55
CA MET A 1 0.92 11.73 5.64
C MET A 1 0.77 10.80 6.83
N ILE A 2 1.19 9.56 6.73
CA ILE A 2 1.21 8.57 7.82
C ILE A 2 2.67 8.28 8.12
N SER A 3 3.07 8.35 9.39
CA SER A 3 4.47 8.11 9.78
C SER A 3 4.54 6.92 10.73
N SER A 4 5.59 6.12 10.62
CA SER A 4 5.95 5.03 11.51
C SER A 4 7.36 5.25 12.09
N GLU A 5 7.97 4.23 12.65
CA GLU A 5 9.32 4.34 13.21
C GLU A 5 10.35 4.76 12.16
N ARG A 6 10.34 4.09 10.98
CA ARG A 6 11.32 4.31 9.91
C ARG A 6 10.73 4.85 8.62
N LEU A 7 9.41 4.82 8.44
CA LEU A 7 8.76 5.17 7.18
C LEU A 7 7.87 6.39 7.31
N ASP A 8 7.90 7.22 6.27
CA ASP A 8 6.82 8.12 5.91
C ASP A 8 6.05 7.54 4.72
N LEU A 9 4.75 7.35 4.87
CA LEU A 9 3.85 6.91 3.81
C LEU A 9 3.22 8.15 3.17
N VAL A 10 3.82 8.59 2.06
CA VAL A 10 3.47 9.84 1.38
C VAL A 10 2.40 9.58 0.33
N PRO A 11 1.19 10.16 0.43
CA PRO A 11 0.14 9.95 -0.57
C PRO A 11 0.58 10.52 -1.92
N LEU A 12 0.24 9.81 -3.00
CA LEU A 12 0.48 10.25 -4.36
C LEU A 12 -0.81 10.90 -4.89
N ASP A 13 -0.78 12.21 -5.00
CA ASP A 13 -1.88 12.97 -5.60
C ASP A 13 -1.88 12.86 -7.14
N ALA A 14 -2.82 13.51 -7.80
CA ALA A 14 -2.96 13.44 -9.24
C ALA A 14 -1.74 13.99 -10.00
N GLU A 15 -1.04 14.97 -9.43
CA GLU A 15 0.19 15.52 -10.02
C GLU A 15 1.32 14.48 -9.95
N ALA A 16 1.59 13.92 -8.77
CA ALA A 16 2.60 12.88 -8.59
C ALA A 16 2.31 11.63 -9.44
N LEU A 17 1.04 11.18 -9.48
CA LEU A 17 0.64 10.05 -10.32
C LEU A 17 0.84 10.33 -11.82
N SER A 18 0.58 11.55 -12.26
CA SER A 18 0.83 11.96 -13.66
C SER A 18 2.31 11.90 -14.02
N LEU A 19 3.19 12.35 -13.11
CA LEU A 19 4.65 12.23 -13.26
C LEU A 19 5.10 10.76 -13.31
N VAL A 20 4.47 9.88 -12.50
CA VAL A 20 4.72 8.43 -12.56
C VAL A 20 4.35 7.87 -13.93
N VAL A 21 3.19 8.24 -14.48
CA VAL A 21 2.71 7.75 -15.80
C VAL A 21 3.68 8.08 -16.93
N VAL A 22 4.29 9.26 -16.89
CA VAL A 22 5.25 9.69 -17.93
C VAL A 22 6.69 9.33 -17.62
N GLY A 23 6.94 8.75 -16.43
CA GLY A 23 8.28 8.33 -15.99
C GLY A 23 9.23 9.50 -15.70
N ASP A 24 8.70 10.67 -15.32
CA ASP A 24 9.52 11.84 -14.98
C ASP A 24 10.08 11.71 -13.55
N VAL A 25 11.16 10.93 -13.42
CA VAL A 25 11.85 10.73 -12.13
C VAL A 25 12.34 12.07 -11.53
N PRO A 26 13.00 12.98 -12.28
CA PRO A 26 13.39 14.28 -11.73
C PRO A 26 12.19 15.12 -11.26
N GLY A 27 11.05 15.05 -11.96
CA GLY A 27 9.81 15.69 -11.55
C GLY A 27 9.29 15.14 -10.24
N LEU A 28 9.29 13.82 -10.09
CA LEU A 28 8.90 13.14 -8.86
C LEU A 28 9.81 13.50 -7.68
N GLU A 29 11.13 13.56 -7.88
CA GLU A 29 12.07 13.96 -6.83
C GLU A 29 11.80 15.39 -6.35
N ARG A 30 11.50 16.30 -7.26
CA ARG A 30 11.12 17.68 -6.90
C ARG A 30 9.80 17.75 -6.16
N ALA A 31 8.78 17.01 -6.64
CA ALA A 31 7.44 17.02 -6.05
C ALA A 31 7.41 16.37 -4.66
N LEU A 32 8.10 15.24 -4.48
CA LEU A 32 8.09 14.48 -3.23
C LEU A 32 9.23 14.89 -2.26
N GLY A 33 10.26 15.58 -2.74
CA GLY A 33 11.40 16.01 -1.94
C GLY A 33 12.29 14.86 -1.43
N VAL A 34 12.32 13.74 -2.15
CA VAL A 34 13.04 12.51 -1.79
C VAL A 34 13.72 11.89 -2.99
N VAL A 35 14.69 11.02 -2.77
CA VAL A 35 15.33 10.24 -3.84
C VAL A 35 14.35 9.18 -4.38
N VAL A 36 14.13 9.20 -5.69
CA VAL A 36 13.23 8.27 -6.40
C VAL A 36 14.06 7.25 -7.19
N PRO A 37 14.08 5.97 -6.79
CA PRO A 37 14.74 4.93 -7.58
C PRO A 37 14.12 4.83 -8.98
N PRO A 38 14.93 4.72 -10.05
CA PRO A 38 14.42 4.75 -11.43
C PRO A 38 13.44 3.60 -11.74
N GLU A 39 13.54 2.49 -11.04
CA GLU A 39 12.64 1.34 -11.17
C GLU A 39 11.29 1.50 -10.43
N TRP A 40 11.21 2.45 -9.47
CA TRP A 40 10.01 2.59 -8.64
C TRP A 40 8.74 3.00 -9.40
N PRO A 41 8.75 3.90 -10.41
CA PRO A 41 7.52 4.26 -11.13
C PRO A 41 6.79 3.06 -11.73
N ALA A 42 7.51 2.01 -12.12
CA ALA A 42 6.92 0.80 -12.69
C ALA A 42 6.13 -0.05 -11.66
N THR A 43 6.33 0.17 -10.36
CA THR A 43 5.62 -0.54 -9.29
C THR A 43 4.28 0.12 -8.92
N VAL A 44 4.04 1.35 -9.40
CA VAL A 44 2.87 2.14 -9.03
C VAL A 44 1.76 1.95 -10.07
N PRO A 45 0.55 1.52 -9.69
CA PRO A 45 -0.59 1.40 -10.63
C PRO A 45 -1.21 2.78 -10.95
N ALA A 46 -0.37 3.71 -11.45
CA ALA A 46 -0.68 5.14 -11.50
C ALA A 46 -1.91 5.47 -12.37
N ARG A 47 -2.08 4.80 -13.54
CA ARG A 47 -3.25 5.05 -14.40
C ARG A 47 -4.54 4.71 -13.69
N LEU A 48 -4.63 3.51 -13.09
CA LEU A 48 -5.79 3.08 -12.31
C LEU A 48 -6.12 4.07 -11.19
N ARG A 49 -5.10 4.58 -10.49
CA ARG A 49 -5.30 5.51 -9.37
C ARG A 49 -5.73 6.89 -9.85
N LEU A 50 -5.25 7.35 -11.01
CA LEU A 50 -5.73 8.59 -11.64
C LEU A 50 -7.20 8.49 -12.02
N ASP A 51 -7.63 7.37 -12.60
CA ASP A 51 -9.02 7.14 -12.98
C ASP A 51 -9.92 7.18 -11.73
N GLN A 52 -9.52 6.49 -10.64
CA GLN A 52 -10.24 6.54 -9.36
C GLN A 52 -10.35 7.97 -8.80
N LEU A 53 -9.25 8.75 -8.83
CA LEU A 53 -9.27 10.14 -8.35
C LEU A 53 -10.10 11.08 -9.25
N ALA A 54 -10.19 10.79 -10.54
CA ALA A 54 -11.04 11.54 -11.44
C ALA A 54 -12.54 11.27 -11.18
N GLU A 55 -12.89 10.04 -10.79
CA GLU A 55 -14.25 9.65 -10.40
C GLU A 55 -14.62 10.19 -9.02
N ASP A 56 -13.77 10.01 -8.02
CA ASP A 56 -13.97 10.52 -6.66
C ASP A 56 -12.64 11.00 -6.03
N PRO A 57 -12.38 12.32 -6.01
CA PRO A 57 -11.18 12.88 -5.36
C PRO A 57 -11.08 12.56 -3.85
N ALA A 58 -12.18 12.20 -3.18
CA ALA A 58 -12.18 11.82 -1.77
C ALA A 58 -11.54 10.44 -1.51
N GLU A 59 -11.23 9.68 -2.55
CA GLU A 59 -10.47 8.43 -2.47
C GLU A 59 -8.99 8.67 -2.07
N LEU A 60 -8.41 9.85 -2.35
CA LEU A 60 -6.98 10.14 -2.14
C LEU A 60 -6.41 9.64 -0.81
N PRO A 61 -7.07 9.84 0.35
CA PRO A 61 -6.52 9.38 1.63
C PRO A 61 -6.36 7.84 1.74
N TRP A 62 -7.08 7.09 0.93
CA TRP A 62 -7.08 5.62 0.94
C TRP A 62 -6.12 5.02 -0.07
N LEU A 63 -5.84 5.74 -1.16
CA LEU A 63 -5.11 5.21 -2.29
C LEU A 63 -3.60 5.07 -2.02
N VAL A 64 -2.89 4.88 -3.09
CA VAL A 64 -1.47 4.56 -3.15
C VAL A 64 -0.58 5.64 -2.53
N ARG A 65 0.47 5.21 -1.83
CA ARG A 65 1.48 6.03 -1.15
C ARG A 65 2.88 5.54 -1.48
N ALA A 66 3.83 6.45 -1.61
CA ALA A 66 5.23 6.10 -1.60
C ALA A 66 5.65 5.71 -0.18
N MET A 67 6.40 4.62 -0.05
CA MET A 67 7.07 4.24 1.20
C MET A 67 8.45 4.91 1.20
N VAL A 68 8.62 5.93 2.02
CA VAL A 68 9.87 6.70 2.12
C VAL A 68 10.62 6.30 3.39
N ASP A 69 11.83 5.79 3.25
CA ASP A 69 12.75 5.64 4.39
C ASP A 69 13.15 7.04 4.89
N ARG A 70 12.90 7.30 6.17
CA ARG A 70 13.06 8.64 6.77
C ARG A 70 14.53 9.05 6.90
N ASP A 71 15.40 8.09 7.19
CA ASP A 71 16.84 8.35 7.40
C ASP A 71 17.54 8.56 6.06
N GLU A 72 17.26 7.69 5.08
CA GLU A 72 17.86 7.77 3.75
C GLU A 72 17.14 8.80 2.85
N ARG A 73 15.97 9.32 3.25
CA ARG A 73 15.07 10.17 2.43
C ARG A 73 14.88 9.61 1.02
N ARG A 74 14.65 8.31 0.95
CA ARG A 74 14.60 7.54 -0.29
C ARG A 74 13.35 6.67 -0.33
N ILE A 75 12.74 6.56 -1.50
CA ILE A 75 11.64 5.62 -1.70
C ILE A 75 12.17 4.18 -1.69
N VAL A 76 11.52 3.33 -0.89
CA VAL A 76 11.83 1.91 -0.73
C VAL A 76 10.72 0.98 -1.23
N GLY A 77 9.57 1.55 -1.62
CA GLY A 77 8.44 0.78 -2.11
C GLY A 77 7.19 1.61 -2.29
N VAL A 78 6.08 0.92 -2.44
CA VAL A 78 4.74 1.47 -2.58
C VAL A 78 3.76 0.70 -1.69
N THR A 79 2.76 1.39 -1.14
CA THR A 79 1.69 0.79 -0.34
C THR A 79 0.44 1.65 -0.40
N GLY A 80 -0.68 1.13 0.08
CA GLY A 80 -1.95 1.85 0.17
C GLY A 80 -3.11 0.89 0.21
N PHE A 81 -4.32 1.42 0.26
CA PHE A 81 -5.52 0.61 0.04
C PHE A 81 -5.92 0.67 -1.44
N HIS A 82 -6.72 -0.31 -1.87
CA HIS A 82 -7.24 -0.35 -3.24
C HIS A 82 -8.39 0.64 -3.46
N GLY A 83 -8.93 1.20 -2.40
CA GLY A 83 -10.02 2.17 -2.36
C GLY A 83 -10.48 2.40 -0.93
N ARG A 84 -11.56 3.16 -0.78
CA ARG A 84 -12.26 3.32 0.50
C ARG A 84 -12.83 1.99 0.98
N PRO A 85 -13.09 1.85 2.31
CA PRO A 85 -13.77 0.67 2.82
C PRO A 85 -15.10 0.43 2.11
N ASP A 86 -15.42 -0.83 1.85
CA ASP A 86 -16.73 -1.22 1.32
C ASP A 86 -17.85 -1.04 2.37
N ASP A 87 -19.11 -1.32 1.99
CA ASP A 87 -20.29 -1.20 2.85
C ASP A 87 -20.22 -2.07 4.13
N ARG A 88 -19.27 -3.00 4.19
CA ARG A 88 -18.98 -3.83 5.37
C ARG A 88 -17.79 -3.32 6.19
N GLY A 89 -17.22 -2.17 5.82
CA GLY A 89 -16.04 -1.60 6.45
C GLY A 89 -14.74 -2.36 6.12
N ARG A 90 -14.67 -3.07 4.99
CA ARG A 90 -13.48 -3.82 4.58
C ARG A 90 -12.61 -2.96 3.66
N ALA A 91 -11.33 -2.79 4.00
CA ALA A 91 -10.35 -2.07 3.20
C ALA A 91 -9.23 -3.02 2.76
N GLU A 92 -9.01 -3.15 1.45
CA GLU A 92 -7.99 -4.04 0.90
C GLU A 92 -6.65 -3.32 0.77
N VAL A 93 -5.62 -3.83 1.46
CA VAL A 93 -4.26 -3.29 1.46
C VAL A 93 -3.40 -3.94 0.39
N GLY A 94 -2.63 -3.10 -0.34
CA GLY A 94 -1.58 -3.53 -1.25
C GLY A 94 -0.22 -2.96 -0.84
N TYR A 95 0.85 -3.68 -1.15
CA TYR A 95 2.22 -3.25 -0.90
C TYR A 95 3.21 -3.93 -1.83
N GLU A 96 4.24 -3.20 -2.21
CA GLU A 96 5.41 -3.74 -2.88
C GLU A 96 6.67 -3.05 -2.37
N VAL A 97 7.69 -3.83 -2.00
CA VAL A 97 9.01 -3.32 -1.59
C VAL A 97 9.99 -3.56 -2.70
N LEU A 98 10.74 -2.53 -3.07
CA LEU A 98 11.79 -2.60 -4.08
C LEU A 98 12.81 -3.70 -3.75
N PRO A 99 13.33 -4.43 -4.74
CA PRO A 99 14.23 -5.56 -4.53
C PRO A 99 15.39 -5.25 -3.57
N GLY A 100 16.02 -4.10 -3.73
CA GLY A 100 17.16 -3.65 -2.91
C GLY A 100 16.80 -3.31 -1.45
N ALA A 101 15.50 -3.15 -1.14
CA ALA A 101 15.01 -2.81 0.19
C ALA A 101 14.27 -3.97 0.89
N ARG A 102 14.13 -5.13 0.23
CA ARG A 102 13.43 -6.30 0.79
C ARG A 102 14.14 -6.88 2.02
N ARG A 103 13.40 -7.68 2.81
CA ARG A 103 13.87 -8.38 4.02
C ARG A 103 14.36 -7.46 5.14
N ARG A 104 14.01 -6.17 5.09
CA ARG A 104 14.30 -5.16 6.14
C ARG A 104 13.07 -4.83 7.00
N GLY A 105 11.93 -5.51 6.79
CA GLY A 105 10.71 -5.34 7.57
C GLY A 105 9.78 -4.20 7.10
N TYR A 106 10.12 -3.49 6.04
CA TYR A 106 9.34 -2.32 5.57
C TYR A 106 7.88 -2.64 5.23
N ALA A 107 7.60 -3.76 4.55
CA ALA A 107 6.21 -4.14 4.26
C ALA A 107 5.37 -4.34 5.52
N ARG A 108 5.93 -5.02 6.55
CA ARG A 108 5.28 -5.21 7.83
C ARG A 108 4.96 -3.88 8.50
N GLU A 109 5.94 -2.99 8.56
CA GLU A 109 5.83 -1.68 9.18
C GLU A 109 4.79 -0.81 8.47
N ALA A 110 4.79 -0.80 7.13
CA ALA A 110 3.82 -0.06 6.32
C ALA A 110 2.39 -0.56 6.52
N VAL A 111 2.17 -1.89 6.53
CA VAL A 111 0.83 -2.47 6.75
C VAL A 111 0.32 -2.15 8.15
N LEU A 112 1.17 -2.21 9.18
CA LEU A 112 0.79 -1.84 10.55
C LEU A 112 0.39 -0.36 10.64
N ALA A 113 1.20 0.54 10.07
CA ALA A 113 0.91 1.98 10.07
C ALA A 113 -0.38 2.32 9.30
N LEU A 114 -0.65 1.64 8.18
CA LEU A 114 -1.91 1.78 7.44
C LEU A 114 -3.10 1.27 8.24
N ALA A 115 -2.97 0.12 8.90
CA ALA A 115 -4.03 -0.47 9.72
C ALA A 115 -4.39 0.45 10.91
N ASP A 116 -3.39 1.02 11.58
CA ASP A 116 -3.59 1.97 12.68
C ASP A 116 -4.31 3.24 12.19
N TRP A 117 -3.87 3.78 11.04
CA TRP A 117 -4.53 4.93 10.42
C TRP A 117 -5.97 4.61 10.00
N ALA A 118 -6.22 3.47 9.39
CA ALA A 118 -7.56 3.05 8.96
C ALA A 118 -8.50 2.87 10.16
N ASN A 119 -8.01 2.26 11.25
CA ASN A 119 -8.75 2.14 12.50
C ASN A 119 -9.09 3.52 13.09
N ALA A 120 -8.12 4.44 13.14
CA ALA A 120 -8.32 5.79 13.65
C ALA A 120 -9.31 6.61 12.82
N SER A 121 -9.48 6.31 11.53
CA SER A 121 -10.47 6.95 10.66
C SER A 121 -11.91 6.63 11.06
N GLY A 122 -12.13 5.52 11.76
CA GLY A 122 -13.46 4.99 12.11
C GLY A 122 -14.25 4.43 10.93
N ALA A 123 -13.72 4.48 9.71
CA ALA A 123 -14.40 4.01 8.50
C ALA A 123 -14.14 2.53 8.19
N ALA A 124 -12.95 2.01 8.56
CA ALA A 124 -12.59 0.62 8.32
C ALA A 124 -12.75 -0.22 9.60
N LEU A 125 -13.28 -1.41 9.43
CA LEU A 125 -13.46 -2.42 10.50
C LEU A 125 -12.56 -3.64 10.27
N THR A 126 -12.17 -3.88 9.02
CA THR A 126 -11.41 -5.07 8.62
C THR A 126 -10.40 -4.70 7.54
N CYS A 127 -9.17 -5.14 7.72
CA CYS A 127 -8.14 -5.09 6.68
C CYS A 127 -8.19 -6.39 5.88
N VAL A 128 -8.20 -6.27 4.55
CA VAL A 128 -8.20 -7.38 3.59
C VAL A 128 -6.86 -7.39 2.86
N ALA A 129 -6.35 -8.57 2.55
CA ALA A 129 -5.20 -8.74 1.67
C ALA A 129 -5.46 -9.91 0.73
N SER A 130 -5.25 -9.68 -0.57
CA SER A 130 -5.33 -10.73 -1.58
C SER A 130 -3.93 -11.05 -2.07
N VAL A 131 -3.59 -12.33 -2.08
CA VAL A 131 -2.22 -12.79 -2.31
C VAL A 131 -2.22 -13.97 -3.28
N ALA A 132 -1.44 -13.87 -4.35
CA ALA A 132 -1.23 -14.99 -5.25
C ALA A 132 -0.63 -16.20 -4.50
N PRO A 133 -1.11 -17.44 -4.75
CA PRO A 133 -0.62 -18.64 -4.05
C PRO A 133 0.89 -18.87 -4.14
N THR A 134 1.52 -18.32 -5.18
CA THR A 134 2.97 -18.43 -5.43
C THR A 134 3.78 -17.34 -4.72
N ASN A 135 3.14 -16.31 -4.14
CA ASN A 135 3.83 -15.22 -3.44
C ASN A 135 4.08 -15.58 -1.97
N GLU A 136 5.05 -16.49 -1.74
CA GLU A 136 5.40 -16.98 -0.40
C GLU A 136 5.77 -15.86 0.58
N ALA A 137 6.42 -14.80 0.10
CA ALA A 137 6.82 -13.67 0.95
C ALA A 137 5.61 -12.94 1.52
N SER A 138 4.62 -12.61 0.67
CA SER A 138 3.37 -11.97 1.12
C SER A 138 2.51 -12.91 1.95
N LEU A 139 2.44 -14.21 1.60
CA LEU A 139 1.74 -15.22 2.42
C LEU A 139 2.33 -15.33 3.84
N SER A 140 3.66 -15.35 3.94
CA SER A 140 4.36 -15.34 5.22
C SER A 140 4.05 -14.08 6.03
N LEU A 141 4.07 -12.91 5.37
CA LEU A 141 3.80 -11.64 6.02
C LEU A 141 2.36 -11.57 6.55
N VAL A 142 1.35 -11.84 5.75
CA VAL A 142 -0.06 -11.73 6.18
C VAL A 142 -0.37 -12.71 7.32
N ARG A 143 0.17 -13.93 7.25
CA ARG A 143 0.03 -14.91 8.34
C ARG A 143 0.71 -14.43 9.63
N SER A 144 1.94 -13.88 9.53
CA SER A 144 2.68 -13.34 10.68
C SER A 144 2.00 -12.13 11.32
N LEU A 145 1.19 -11.41 10.54
CA LEU A 145 0.34 -10.32 11.00
C LEU A 145 -1.02 -10.79 11.53
N GLY A 146 -1.27 -12.09 11.61
CA GLY A 146 -2.51 -12.66 12.16
C GLY A 146 -3.73 -12.58 11.24
N PHE A 147 -3.54 -12.34 9.95
CA PHE A 147 -4.62 -12.47 8.98
C PHE A 147 -5.04 -13.93 8.84
N ARG A 148 -6.32 -14.16 8.64
CA ARG A 148 -6.91 -15.50 8.43
C ARG A 148 -7.42 -15.60 7.00
N GLN A 149 -7.12 -16.70 6.32
CA GLN A 149 -7.68 -16.98 4.99
C GLN A 149 -9.19 -17.18 5.12
N VAL A 150 -9.95 -16.44 4.30
CA VAL A 150 -11.42 -16.48 4.29
C VAL A 150 -11.99 -16.99 2.96
N GLY A 151 -11.17 -17.08 1.92
CA GLY A 151 -11.60 -17.55 0.62
C GLY A 151 -10.55 -17.44 -0.45
N GLU A 152 -11.02 -17.50 -1.69
CA GLU A 152 -10.24 -17.31 -2.91
C GLU A 152 -11.06 -16.43 -3.86
N ARG A 153 -10.38 -15.68 -4.72
CA ARG A 153 -11.02 -14.96 -5.84
C ARG A 153 -10.20 -15.16 -7.11
N LEU A 154 -10.85 -15.01 -8.24
CA LEU A 154 -10.18 -14.96 -9.55
C LEU A 154 -10.03 -13.49 -9.94
N ASP A 155 -8.81 -13.00 -9.91
CA ASP A 155 -8.49 -11.69 -10.47
C ASP A 155 -8.27 -11.81 -11.98
N PRO A 156 -8.81 -10.90 -12.82
CA PRO A 156 -8.71 -10.99 -14.27
C PRO A 156 -7.28 -10.77 -14.79
N VAL A 157 -6.39 -10.17 -14.00
CA VAL A 157 -4.99 -9.89 -14.37
C VAL A 157 -4.03 -10.85 -13.66
N ASP A 158 -4.20 -11.02 -12.34
CA ASP A 158 -3.26 -11.76 -11.49
C ASP A 158 -3.64 -13.23 -11.29
N GLY A 159 -4.83 -13.65 -11.79
CA GLY A 159 -5.30 -15.02 -11.68
C GLY A 159 -5.88 -15.32 -10.30
N VAL A 160 -5.66 -16.56 -9.81
CA VAL A 160 -6.19 -16.98 -8.50
C VAL A 160 -5.45 -16.28 -7.37
N GLU A 161 -6.19 -15.66 -6.47
CA GLU A 161 -5.68 -15.05 -5.25
C GLU A 161 -6.36 -15.65 -4.01
N LEU A 162 -5.56 -15.89 -2.98
CA LEU A 162 -6.05 -16.25 -1.65
C LEU A 162 -6.43 -14.96 -0.91
N VAL A 163 -7.65 -14.91 -0.39
CA VAL A 163 -8.18 -13.74 0.33
C VAL A 163 -8.01 -13.94 1.83
N PHE A 164 -7.37 -12.97 2.47
CA PHE A 164 -7.12 -12.95 3.91
C PHE A 164 -7.79 -11.74 4.55
N GLU A 165 -8.27 -11.90 5.78
CA GLU A 165 -8.89 -10.83 6.57
C GLU A 165 -8.34 -10.78 7.98
N ARG A 166 -8.26 -9.55 8.53
CA ARG A 166 -7.99 -9.29 9.93
C ARG A 166 -8.80 -8.08 10.41
N GLY A 167 -9.54 -8.25 11.52
CA GLY A 167 -10.26 -7.13 12.17
C GLY A 167 -9.33 -6.06 12.71
N LEU A 168 -9.78 -4.81 12.71
CA LEU A 168 -9.08 -3.66 13.29
C LEU A 168 -9.62 -3.38 14.72
N PRO A 169 -8.81 -2.85 15.65
CA PRO A 169 -7.35 -2.63 15.53
C PRO A 169 -6.53 -3.92 15.48
N PHE A 170 -5.31 -3.84 14.98
CA PHE A 170 -4.38 -4.95 15.09
C PHE A 170 -3.85 -5.02 16.53
N SER A 171 -4.65 -5.57 17.44
CA SER A 171 -4.15 -5.90 18.77
C SER A 171 -2.96 -6.85 18.59
N LEU A 172 -1.78 -6.42 19.00
CA LEU A 172 -0.69 -7.33 19.27
C LEU A 172 -1.05 -7.96 20.62
N ASP A 173 -1.62 -9.18 20.60
CA ASP A 173 -1.67 -9.96 21.82
C ASP A 173 -0.23 -10.09 22.34
N PRO A 174 0.00 -9.87 23.64
CA PRO A 174 1.32 -9.92 24.24
C PRO A 174 1.99 -11.27 24.12
#